data_9ceba0284159c307fb0903b53350acad
#
_entry.id   9ceba0284159c307fb0903b53350acad
#
_cell.length_a   1.000
_cell.length_b   1.000
_cell.length_c   1.000
_cell.angle_alpha   90.00
_cell.angle_beta   90.00
_cell.angle_gamma   90.00
#
_symmetry.space_group_name_H-M   'P 1'
#
loop_
_entity.id
_entity.type
_entity.pdbx_description
1 polymer ?
#
loop_
_entity_poly.entity_id
_entity_poly.type
_entity_poly.pdbx_seq_one_letter_code
_entity_poly.pdbx_strand_id
1 'polypeptide(L)'
;NEFYQCDIDVVGYNTLDIAYDSEFPAIVCDILKNVFNIERFVMRISNRKLLEGLFRENGLMMVDKIKRAVKVIDDIEKVEKETTIQLLNELGITLENAERILILFKELYSRTPLEAMNYLKECDFKDSEICEGISELDCVVNGIIANGVDEKYFKVDARIARGLDYYTGTVYETNLIDHMEIGSVCSGGRYNDLVSTLSGNPEDKYPGVGLSIGLTRLIPTLIKANYLSAETQTVANVLVTCQDKKFISKYQEIGSMLRGKGIKTDVYLNKSTNLPKQLDYANKKKYKYVIIANKYEFEENSVAIRNMNEATQDTVLITDIVDYLNDKISD
;
A
#
# COMPACT_ATOMS: atom_id res chain seq x y z
N ASN A 1 18.24 -1.26 -0.53
CA ASN A 1 17.05 -1.17 -1.40
C ASN A 1 16.14 -0.10 -0.82
N GLU A 2 15.56 0.72 -1.69
CA GLU A 2 14.57 1.75 -1.36
C GLU A 2 13.19 1.28 -1.82
N PHE A 3 12.14 1.54 -1.03
CA PHE A 3 10.76 1.24 -1.39
C PHE A 3 9.82 2.26 -0.75
N TYR A 4 8.65 2.44 -1.33
CA TYR A 4 7.61 3.36 -0.87
C TYR A 4 6.42 2.59 -0.34
N GLN A 5 5.89 3.04 0.78
CA GLN A 5 4.68 2.53 1.40
C GLN A 5 3.76 3.69 1.80
N CYS A 6 2.46 3.42 1.87
CA CYS A 6 1.49 4.25 2.58
C CYS A 6 1.10 3.49 3.83
N ASP A 7 1.42 4.03 4.99
CA ASP A 7 1.15 3.42 6.28
C ASP A 7 0.12 4.24 7.04
N ILE A 8 -0.76 3.55 7.74
CA ILE A 8 -1.72 4.13 8.69
C ILE A 8 -1.74 3.30 9.96
N ASP A 9 -1.79 3.95 11.11
CA ASP A 9 -1.84 3.31 12.42
C ASP A 9 -2.76 4.08 13.36
N VAL A 10 -3.45 3.33 14.23
CA VAL A 10 -4.12 3.85 15.42
C VAL A 10 -3.40 3.31 16.64
N VAL A 11 -2.98 4.19 17.52
CA VAL A 11 -2.24 3.84 18.73
C VAL A 11 -2.99 4.35 19.95
N GLY A 12 -3.27 3.45 20.89
CA GLY A 12 -3.89 3.76 22.17
C GLY A 12 -2.88 3.98 23.27
N TYR A 13 -3.32 4.55 24.40
CA TYR A 13 -2.57 4.60 25.65
C TYR A 13 -3.20 3.65 26.64
N ASN A 14 -2.43 2.71 27.15
CA ASN A 14 -2.81 1.58 28.00
C ASN A 14 -3.76 0.56 27.34
N THR A 15 -4.77 1.01 26.60
CA THR A 15 -5.76 0.16 25.94
C THR A 15 -6.10 0.67 24.55
N LEU A 16 -6.50 -0.23 23.65
CA LEU A 16 -7.06 0.08 22.35
C LEU A 16 -8.17 -0.92 22.06
N ASP A 17 -9.40 -0.42 21.89
CA ASP A 17 -10.55 -1.25 21.60
C ASP A 17 -10.34 -2.07 20.33
N ILE A 18 -10.82 -3.33 20.33
CA ILE A 18 -10.71 -4.25 19.20
C ILE A 18 -11.50 -3.78 17.98
N ALA A 19 -12.54 -2.96 18.20
CA ALA A 19 -13.36 -2.42 17.12
C ALA A 19 -12.56 -1.60 16.10
N TYR A 20 -11.47 -0.94 16.51
CA TYR A 20 -10.57 -0.24 15.59
C TYR A 20 -9.99 -1.14 14.50
N ASP A 21 -9.81 -2.43 14.79
CA ASP A 21 -9.24 -3.37 13.81
C ASP A 21 -10.16 -3.55 12.59
N SER A 22 -11.46 -3.26 12.71
CA SER A 22 -12.42 -3.39 11.61
C SER A 22 -12.38 -2.22 10.61
N GLU A 23 -11.81 -1.07 10.98
CA GLU A 23 -11.73 0.12 10.12
C GLU A 23 -10.73 -0.08 8.97
N PHE A 24 -9.62 -0.76 9.23
CA PHE A 24 -8.52 -0.91 8.27
C PHE A 24 -8.92 -1.67 7.00
N PRO A 25 -9.62 -2.82 7.06
CA PRO A 25 -10.16 -3.46 5.87
C PRO A 25 -11.13 -2.58 5.08
N ALA A 26 -11.94 -1.75 5.76
CA ALA A 26 -12.84 -0.80 5.08
C ALA A 26 -12.05 0.26 4.31
N ILE A 27 -10.99 0.82 4.90
CA ILE A 27 -10.10 1.78 4.24
C ILE A 27 -9.42 1.16 3.02
N VAL A 28 -8.91 -0.08 3.13
CA VAL A 28 -8.28 -0.79 1.99
C VAL A 28 -9.30 -1.03 0.87
N CYS A 29 -10.52 -1.44 1.22
CA CYS A 29 -11.61 -1.65 0.26
C CYS A 29 -11.93 -0.35 -0.49
N ASP A 30 -12.05 0.77 0.23
CA ASP A 30 -12.31 2.08 -0.34
C ASP A 30 -11.20 2.52 -1.29
N ILE A 31 -9.93 2.41 -0.88
CA ILE A 31 -8.78 2.75 -1.71
C ILE A 31 -8.72 1.91 -2.98
N LEU A 32 -8.85 0.59 -2.87
CA LEU A 32 -8.75 -0.28 -4.04
C LEU A 32 -9.89 -0.02 -5.03
N LYS A 33 -11.13 0.15 -4.54
CA LYS A 33 -12.30 0.38 -5.39
C LYS A 33 -12.38 1.80 -5.95
N ASN A 34 -12.27 2.80 -5.08
CA ASN A 34 -12.62 4.18 -5.44
C ASN A 34 -11.41 5.00 -5.90
N VAL A 35 -10.17 4.63 -5.53
CA VAL A 35 -8.96 5.32 -6.02
C VAL A 35 -8.36 4.58 -7.21
N PHE A 36 -8.27 3.25 -7.15
CA PHE A 36 -7.61 2.45 -8.18
C PHE A 36 -8.57 1.75 -9.15
N ASN A 37 -9.90 1.80 -8.91
CA ASN A 37 -10.94 1.10 -9.69
C ASN A 37 -10.70 -0.41 -9.81
N ILE A 38 -10.21 -1.03 -8.73
CA ILE A 38 -9.94 -2.47 -8.66
C ILE A 38 -11.10 -3.14 -7.92
N GLU A 39 -11.83 -4.04 -8.61
CA GLU A 39 -12.93 -4.82 -8.05
C GLU A 39 -12.52 -6.25 -7.67
N ARG A 40 -11.39 -6.73 -8.19
CA ARG A 40 -10.95 -8.12 -8.05
C ARG A 40 -9.77 -8.25 -7.10
N PHE A 41 -10.08 -8.21 -5.81
CA PHE A 41 -9.13 -8.42 -4.72
C PHE A 41 -9.77 -9.25 -3.61
N VAL A 42 -8.96 -9.79 -2.73
CA VAL A 42 -9.38 -10.48 -1.52
C VAL A 42 -8.53 -10.02 -0.34
N MET A 43 -9.20 -9.57 0.71
CA MET A 43 -8.58 -9.30 2.00
C MET A 43 -8.70 -10.56 2.86
N ARG A 44 -7.57 -11.09 3.29
CA ARG A 44 -7.49 -12.25 4.18
C ARG A 44 -7.32 -11.74 5.59
N ILE A 45 -8.09 -12.24 6.52
CA ILE A 45 -8.12 -11.77 7.91
C ILE A 45 -8.00 -12.96 8.84
N SER A 46 -7.14 -12.84 9.84
CA SER A 46 -6.93 -13.85 10.87
C SER A 46 -6.70 -13.20 12.24
N ASN A 47 -6.51 -14.03 13.24
CA ASN A 47 -6.07 -13.63 14.56
C ASN A 47 -4.91 -14.53 15.03
N ARG A 48 -3.88 -13.92 15.54
CA ARG A 48 -2.65 -14.59 15.97
C ARG A 48 -2.90 -15.58 17.10
N LYS A 49 -3.80 -15.25 18.05
CA LYS A 49 -4.18 -16.10 19.16
C LYS A 49 -4.84 -17.40 18.68
N LEU A 50 -5.69 -17.31 17.63
CA LEU A 50 -6.30 -18.49 17.03
C LEU A 50 -5.24 -19.44 16.48
N LEU A 51 -4.29 -18.95 15.67
CA LEU A 51 -3.27 -19.79 15.04
C LEU A 51 -2.32 -20.40 16.07
N GLU A 52 -1.81 -19.61 17.01
CA GLU A 52 -0.87 -20.09 18.02
C GLU A 52 -1.55 -21.04 19.03
N GLY A 53 -2.80 -20.75 19.38
CA GLY A 53 -3.61 -21.60 20.22
C GLY A 53 -3.89 -22.96 19.59
N LEU A 54 -4.17 -23.02 18.28
CA LEU A 54 -4.32 -24.29 17.56
C LEU A 54 -3.07 -25.16 17.70
N PHE A 55 -1.88 -24.60 17.68
CA PHE A 55 -0.66 -25.37 17.89
C PHE A 55 -0.51 -25.83 19.33
N ARG A 56 -0.83 -24.99 20.33
CA ARG A 56 -0.80 -25.39 21.74
C ARG A 56 -1.79 -26.53 22.03
N GLU A 57 -3.03 -26.41 21.57
CA GLU A 57 -4.05 -27.44 21.72
C GLU A 57 -3.65 -28.77 21.08
N ASN A 58 -2.79 -28.73 20.07
CA ASN A 58 -2.26 -29.92 19.41
C ASN A 58 -0.86 -30.33 19.88
N GLY A 59 -0.45 -29.87 21.08
CA GLY A 59 0.72 -30.41 21.81
C GLY A 59 1.99 -29.55 21.72
N LEU A 60 1.99 -28.42 21.04
CA LEU A 60 3.16 -27.53 21.01
C LEU A 60 3.11 -26.53 22.16
N MET A 61 3.77 -26.84 23.29
CA MET A 61 3.83 -25.94 24.45
C MET A 61 5.03 -24.97 24.41
N MET A 62 6.05 -25.24 23.62
CA MET A 62 7.26 -24.43 23.58
C MET A 62 7.10 -23.29 22.57
N VAL A 63 7.32 -22.06 23.03
CA VAL A 63 7.22 -20.83 22.21
C VAL A 63 8.03 -20.92 20.92
N ASP A 64 9.27 -21.41 20.97
CA ASP A 64 10.12 -21.55 19.78
C ASP A 64 9.56 -22.54 18.76
N LYS A 65 8.91 -23.63 19.22
CA LYS A 65 8.24 -24.59 18.35
C LYS A 65 6.99 -23.98 17.70
N ILE A 66 6.20 -23.21 18.46
CA ILE A 66 5.04 -22.48 17.95
C ILE A 66 5.48 -21.49 16.87
N LYS A 67 6.52 -20.68 17.11
CA LYS A 67 7.07 -19.77 16.09
C LYS A 67 7.51 -20.50 14.81
N ARG A 68 8.15 -21.66 14.97
CA ARG A 68 8.53 -22.48 13.80
C ARG A 68 7.30 -23.05 13.07
N ALA A 69 6.26 -23.48 13.79
CA ALA A 69 5.01 -23.93 13.18
C ALA A 69 4.28 -22.81 12.43
N VAL A 70 4.25 -21.61 13.01
CA VAL A 70 3.74 -20.41 12.33
C VAL A 70 4.48 -20.17 11.02
N LYS A 71 5.81 -20.31 11.00
CA LYS A 71 6.61 -20.16 9.78
C LYS A 71 6.33 -21.26 8.74
N VAL A 72 6.07 -22.50 9.17
CA VAL A 72 5.64 -23.59 8.27
C VAL A 72 4.32 -23.22 7.61
N ILE A 73 3.37 -22.62 8.34
CA ILE A 73 2.10 -22.18 7.78
C ILE A 73 2.28 -20.95 6.85
N ASP A 74 3.19 -20.03 7.13
CA ASP A 74 3.48 -18.91 6.22
C ASP A 74 3.95 -19.37 4.84
N ASP A 75 4.58 -20.52 4.77
CA ASP A 75 5.05 -21.10 3.53
C ASP A 75 4.09 -22.14 2.91
N ILE A 76 2.89 -22.35 3.50
CA ILE A 76 1.94 -23.40 3.10
C ILE A 76 1.51 -23.35 1.63
N GLU A 77 1.45 -22.15 1.03
CA GLU A 77 1.07 -21.96 -0.38
C GLU A 77 2.26 -22.21 -1.34
N LYS A 78 3.47 -22.41 -0.82
CA LYS A 78 4.71 -22.61 -1.59
C LYS A 78 5.18 -24.06 -1.59
N VAL A 79 4.64 -24.89 -0.70
CA VAL A 79 5.04 -26.30 -0.52
C VAL A 79 3.83 -27.22 -0.65
N GLU A 80 4.08 -28.49 -0.94
CA GLU A 80 3.02 -29.48 -1.01
C GLU A 80 2.44 -29.79 0.37
N LYS A 81 1.14 -30.17 0.41
CA LYS A 81 0.41 -30.47 1.65
C LYS A 81 1.14 -31.51 2.51
N GLU A 82 1.64 -32.56 1.90
CA GLU A 82 2.38 -33.65 2.56
C GLU A 82 3.63 -33.14 3.26
N THR A 83 4.36 -32.25 2.62
CA THR A 83 5.56 -31.60 3.20
C THR A 83 5.17 -30.75 4.41
N THR A 84 4.10 -29.97 4.34
CA THR A 84 3.60 -29.18 5.47
C THR A 84 3.26 -30.08 6.67
N ILE A 85 2.54 -31.20 6.43
CA ILE A 85 2.19 -32.17 7.47
C ILE A 85 3.44 -32.77 8.11
N GLN A 86 4.44 -33.15 7.32
CA GLN A 86 5.70 -33.68 7.83
C GLN A 86 6.47 -32.66 8.68
N LEU A 87 6.57 -31.42 8.24
CA LEU A 87 7.23 -30.35 9.00
C LEU A 87 6.54 -30.07 10.33
N LEU A 88 5.22 -30.06 10.37
CA LEU A 88 4.44 -29.94 11.60
C LEU A 88 4.66 -31.15 12.53
N ASN A 89 4.75 -32.35 11.95
CA ASN A 89 5.02 -33.57 12.74
C ASN A 89 6.42 -33.58 13.36
N GLU A 90 7.43 -33.11 12.65
CA GLU A 90 8.80 -32.94 13.19
C GLU A 90 8.84 -31.97 14.38
N LEU A 91 7.94 -31.02 14.45
CA LEU A 91 7.80 -30.09 15.58
C LEU A 91 7.10 -30.73 16.78
N GLY A 92 6.34 -31.82 16.57
CA GLY A 92 5.68 -32.60 17.63
C GLY A 92 4.16 -32.65 17.51
N ILE A 93 3.56 -32.14 16.44
CA ILE A 93 2.12 -32.32 16.12
C ILE A 93 1.95 -33.70 15.48
N THR A 94 0.97 -34.49 15.89
CA THR A 94 0.71 -35.79 15.24
C THR A 94 0.24 -35.59 13.79
N LEU A 95 0.48 -36.57 12.92
CA LEU A 95 0.07 -36.50 11.51
C LEU A 95 -1.45 -36.25 11.40
N GLU A 96 -2.25 -36.92 12.22
CA GLU A 96 -3.72 -36.75 12.25
C GLU A 96 -4.10 -35.31 12.62
N ASN A 97 -3.46 -34.73 13.66
CA ASN A 97 -3.75 -33.36 14.08
C ASN A 97 -3.26 -32.33 13.05
N ALA A 98 -2.13 -32.58 12.40
CA ALA A 98 -1.66 -31.72 11.30
C ALA A 98 -2.66 -31.71 10.14
N GLU A 99 -3.21 -32.87 9.76
CA GLU A 99 -4.26 -32.95 8.75
C GLU A 99 -5.54 -32.23 9.16
N ARG A 100 -5.97 -32.37 10.42
CA ARG A 100 -7.15 -31.66 10.96
C ARG A 100 -6.98 -30.14 10.92
N ILE A 101 -5.81 -29.64 11.27
CA ILE A 101 -5.48 -28.20 11.17
C ILE A 101 -5.61 -27.73 9.71
N LEU A 102 -5.06 -28.47 8.74
CA LEU A 102 -5.14 -28.09 7.34
C LEU A 102 -6.59 -28.18 6.80
N ILE A 103 -7.38 -29.13 7.26
CA ILE A 103 -8.80 -29.23 6.94
C ILE A 103 -9.53 -28.00 7.50
N LEU A 104 -9.30 -27.62 8.77
CA LEU A 104 -9.87 -26.41 9.36
C LEU A 104 -9.57 -25.17 8.52
N PHE A 105 -8.32 -24.97 8.11
CA PHE A 105 -7.94 -23.83 7.28
C PHE A 105 -8.69 -23.81 5.94
N LYS A 106 -8.83 -24.96 5.29
CA LYS A 106 -9.58 -25.09 4.04
C LYS A 106 -11.05 -24.75 4.25
N GLU A 107 -11.65 -25.29 5.31
CA GLU A 107 -13.05 -25.05 5.66
C GLU A 107 -13.33 -23.57 5.93
N LEU A 108 -12.45 -22.87 6.66
CA LEU A 108 -12.60 -21.45 6.93
C LEU A 108 -12.54 -20.62 5.64
N TYR A 109 -11.54 -20.87 4.80
CA TYR A 109 -11.34 -20.10 3.57
C TYR A 109 -12.45 -20.32 2.53
N SER A 110 -13.08 -21.50 2.52
CA SER A 110 -14.14 -21.85 1.56
C SER A 110 -15.49 -21.18 1.86
N ARG A 111 -15.70 -20.77 3.11
CA ARG A 111 -16.96 -20.16 3.58
C ARG A 111 -17.02 -18.66 3.36
N THR A 112 -18.21 -18.08 3.48
CA THR A 112 -18.33 -16.63 3.71
C THR A 112 -17.76 -16.28 5.09
N PRO A 113 -17.38 -15.02 5.34
CA PRO A 113 -16.84 -14.61 6.63
C PRO A 113 -17.74 -14.95 7.82
N LEU A 114 -19.04 -14.70 7.72
CA LEU A 114 -19.99 -15.03 8.78
C LEU A 114 -20.15 -16.55 9.00
N GLU A 115 -20.21 -17.34 7.92
CA GLU A 115 -20.24 -18.81 8.01
C GLU A 115 -18.96 -19.35 8.64
N ALA A 116 -17.79 -18.78 8.32
CA ALA A 116 -16.52 -19.16 8.92
C ALA A 116 -16.50 -18.88 10.43
N MET A 117 -17.02 -17.71 10.86
CA MET A 117 -17.14 -17.39 12.27
C MET A 117 -18.10 -18.32 13.00
N ASN A 118 -19.27 -18.64 12.42
CA ASN A 118 -20.20 -19.59 12.99
C ASN A 118 -19.55 -20.98 13.14
N TYR A 119 -18.84 -21.44 12.12
CA TYR A 119 -18.11 -22.70 12.16
C TYR A 119 -17.05 -22.74 13.28
N LEU A 120 -16.27 -21.67 13.46
CA LEU A 120 -15.30 -21.56 14.56
C LEU A 120 -15.97 -21.62 15.94
N LYS A 121 -17.11 -20.96 16.12
CA LYS A 121 -17.88 -20.97 17.37
C LYS A 121 -18.48 -22.35 17.71
N GLU A 122 -18.75 -23.17 16.71
CA GLU A 122 -19.26 -24.54 16.90
C GLU A 122 -18.13 -25.54 17.23
N CYS A 123 -16.87 -25.19 16.96
CA CYS A 123 -15.73 -26.02 17.32
C CYS A 123 -15.51 -26.03 18.85
N ASP A 124 -15.30 -27.22 19.43
CA ASP A 124 -15.10 -27.40 20.88
C ASP A 124 -13.62 -27.19 21.26
N PHE A 125 -13.12 -25.98 21.09
CA PHE A 125 -11.76 -25.59 21.49
C PHE A 125 -11.64 -25.45 23.02
N LYS A 126 -10.50 -25.89 23.56
CA LYS A 126 -10.22 -25.85 25.01
C LYS A 126 -9.18 -24.80 25.40
N ASP A 127 -8.34 -24.40 24.48
CA ASP A 127 -7.35 -23.34 24.70
C ASP A 127 -8.06 -21.98 24.83
N SER A 128 -7.80 -21.27 25.95
CA SER A 128 -8.47 -19.99 26.25
C SER A 128 -8.09 -18.89 25.27
N GLU A 129 -6.88 -18.92 24.72
CA GLU A 129 -6.44 -17.92 23.73
C GLU A 129 -7.10 -18.14 22.36
N ILE A 130 -7.44 -19.41 22.00
CA ILE A 130 -8.28 -19.66 20.81
C ILE A 130 -9.64 -19.00 20.99
N CYS A 131 -10.28 -19.21 22.16
CA CYS A 131 -11.60 -18.63 22.44
C CYS A 131 -11.57 -17.10 22.42
N GLU A 132 -10.52 -16.50 22.97
CA GLU A 132 -10.30 -15.05 22.92
C GLU A 132 -10.09 -14.58 21.48
N GLY A 133 -9.22 -15.25 20.72
CA GLY A 133 -8.96 -14.93 19.31
C GLY A 133 -10.19 -15.06 18.41
N ILE A 134 -11.07 -16.03 18.66
CA ILE A 134 -12.36 -16.18 17.97
C ILE A 134 -13.28 -15.00 18.32
N SER A 135 -13.36 -14.62 19.62
CA SER A 135 -14.18 -13.49 20.05
C SER A 135 -13.72 -12.16 19.44
N GLU A 136 -12.41 -11.91 19.42
CA GLU A 136 -11.83 -10.75 18.75
C GLU A 136 -12.11 -10.75 17.25
N LEU A 137 -11.88 -11.87 16.58
CA LEU A 137 -12.10 -12.01 15.15
C LEU A 137 -13.57 -11.84 14.77
N ASP A 138 -14.49 -12.31 15.59
CA ASP A 138 -15.94 -12.11 15.41
C ASP A 138 -16.32 -10.63 15.49
N CYS A 139 -15.77 -9.90 16.46
CA CYS A 139 -15.94 -8.45 16.57
C CYS A 139 -15.44 -7.75 15.30
N VAL A 140 -14.26 -8.13 14.83
CA VAL A 140 -13.64 -7.53 13.63
C VAL A 140 -14.45 -7.85 12.37
N VAL A 141 -14.87 -9.10 12.15
CA VAL A 141 -15.66 -9.51 10.99
C VAL A 141 -16.99 -8.75 10.93
N ASN A 142 -17.72 -8.70 12.06
CA ASN A 142 -18.98 -7.95 12.14
C ASN A 142 -18.76 -6.45 11.95
N GLY A 143 -17.68 -5.91 12.50
CA GLY A 143 -17.31 -4.49 12.32
C GLY A 143 -16.97 -4.14 10.86
N ILE A 144 -16.27 -5.01 10.14
CA ILE A 144 -15.98 -4.82 8.70
C ILE A 144 -17.26 -4.73 7.89
N ILE A 145 -18.23 -5.63 8.14
CA ILE A 145 -19.53 -5.62 7.47
C ILE A 145 -20.31 -4.35 7.85
N ALA A 146 -20.30 -3.97 9.13
CA ALA A 146 -20.96 -2.74 9.60
C ALA A 146 -20.35 -1.48 8.98
N ASN A 147 -19.05 -1.49 8.65
CA ASN A 147 -18.38 -0.42 7.89
C ASN A 147 -18.67 -0.46 6.37
N GLY A 148 -19.60 -1.32 5.92
CA GLY A 148 -20.11 -1.34 4.54
C GLY A 148 -19.27 -2.16 3.56
N VAL A 149 -18.35 -3.00 4.03
CA VAL A 149 -17.58 -3.92 3.17
C VAL A 149 -18.41 -5.17 2.88
N ASP A 150 -18.65 -5.45 1.60
CA ASP A 150 -19.34 -6.66 1.14
C ASP A 150 -18.45 -7.90 1.44
N GLU A 151 -19.07 -8.98 1.95
CA GLU A 151 -18.38 -10.23 2.30
C GLU A 151 -17.58 -10.88 1.16
N LYS A 152 -17.90 -10.55 -0.08
CA LYS A 152 -17.14 -11.05 -1.25
C LYS A 152 -15.70 -10.53 -1.32
N TYR A 153 -15.40 -9.40 -0.65
CA TYR A 153 -14.06 -8.77 -0.68
C TYR A 153 -13.12 -9.27 0.40
N PHE A 154 -13.60 -10.08 1.37
CA PHE A 154 -12.71 -10.58 2.41
C PHE A 154 -13.03 -12.03 2.82
N LYS A 155 -12.06 -12.67 3.45
CA LYS A 155 -12.13 -14.06 3.92
C LYS A 155 -11.48 -14.18 5.29
N VAL A 156 -12.05 -15.05 6.13
CA VAL A 156 -11.36 -15.54 7.32
C VAL A 156 -10.38 -16.62 6.88
N ASP A 157 -9.09 -16.38 7.12
CA ASP A 157 -8.04 -17.27 6.66
C ASP A 157 -6.94 -17.44 7.71
N ALA A 158 -7.06 -18.49 8.50
CA ALA A 158 -6.12 -18.79 9.56
C ALA A 158 -4.69 -19.16 9.09
N ARG A 159 -4.47 -19.25 7.76
CA ARG A 159 -3.14 -19.48 7.17
C ARG A 159 -2.30 -18.22 7.10
N ILE A 160 -2.89 -17.03 7.32
CA ILE A 160 -2.12 -15.81 7.37
C ILE A 160 -1.28 -15.84 8.65
N ALA A 161 -0.02 -16.10 8.45
CA ALA A 161 0.98 -16.10 9.51
C ALA A 161 1.97 -14.94 9.36
N ARG A 162 1.87 -14.21 8.24
CA ARG A 162 2.77 -13.12 7.91
C ARG A 162 2.58 -11.94 8.84
N GLY A 163 3.64 -11.27 8.98
CA GLY A 163 3.83 -10.13 9.82
C GLY A 163 5.09 -10.34 10.63
N LEU A 164 5.71 -9.25 11.00
CA LEU A 164 6.82 -9.27 11.91
C LEU A 164 6.36 -9.94 13.22
N ASP A 165 7.25 -10.58 13.92
CA ASP A 165 6.99 -11.34 15.17
C ASP A 165 6.28 -10.53 16.28
N TYR A 166 5.98 -9.24 16.03
CA TYR A 166 5.36 -8.34 16.97
C TYR A 166 3.81 -8.29 16.93
N TYR A 167 3.15 -8.90 15.92
CA TYR A 167 1.68 -8.94 15.90
C TYR A 167 1.14 -9.87 16.98
N THR A 168 0.14 -9.39 17.74
CA THR A 168 -0.39 -10.06 18.92
C THR A 168 -1.89 -10.40 18.83
N GLY A 169 -2.57 -9.96 17.78
CA GLY A 169 -4.01 -10.12 17.58
C GLY A 169 -4.37 -10.27 16.12
N THR A 170 -5.30 -9.43 15.65
CA THR A 170 -5.74 -9.41 14.26
C THR A 170 -4.58 -9.19 13.30
N VAL A 171 -4.60 -9.91 12.17
CA VAL A 171 -3.66 -9.75 11.05
C VAL A 171 -4.40 -9.68 9.74
N TYR A 172 -3.87 -8.89 8.80
CA TYR A 172 -4.47 -8.64 7.48
C TYR A 172 -3.47 -8.90 6.38
N GLU A 173 -3.98 -9.44 5.27
CA GLU A 173 -3.23 -9.55 4.03
C GLU A 173 -4.18 -9.34 2.84
N THR A 174 -3.79 -8.52 1.88
CA THR A 174 -4.60 -8.25 0.69
C THR A 174 -3.87 -8.67 -0.57
N ASN A 175 -4.54 -9.46 -1.40
CA ASN A 175 -4.02 -9.94 -2.67
C ASN A 175 -4.93 -9.48 -3.81
N LEU A 176 -4.33 -9.16 -4.97
CA LEU A 176 -5.09 -8.95 -6.21
C LEU A 176 -5.36 -10.31 -6.85
N ILE A 177 -6.65 -10.63 -7.09
CA ILE A 177 -7.06 -11.95 -7.60
C ILE A 177 -6.46 -12.23 -8.98
N ASP A 178 -6.39 -11.22 -9.84
CA ASP A 178 -5.86 -11.36 -11.20
C ASP A 178 -4.33 -11.27 -11.25
N HIS A 179 -3.66 -11.01 -10.12
CA HIS A 179 -2.23 -10.79 -10.00
C HIS A 179 -1.64 -11.43 -8.73
N MET A 180 -2.04 -12.67 -8.46
CA MET A 180 -1.59 -13.41 -7.26
C MET A 180 -0.06 -13.59 -7.21
N GLU A 181 0.60 -13.58 -8.37
CA GLU A 181 2.06 -13.72 -8.50
C GLU A 181 2.87 -12.60 -7.82
N ILE A 182 2.27 -11.43 -7.63
CA ILE A 182 2.94 -10.33 -6.94
C ILE A 182 2.91 -10.46 -5.41
N GLY A 183 2.10 -11.40 -4.91
CA GLY A 183 1.85 -11.59 -3.49
C GLY A 183 1.01 -10.47 -2.86
N SER A 184 1.15 -10.28 -1.57
CA SER A 184 0.41 -9.25 -0.83
C SER A 184 0.78 -7.84 -1.26
N VAL A 185 -0.23 -7.02 -1.52
CA VAL A 185 -0.11 -5.59 -1.85
C VAL A 185 -0.35 -4.69 -0.64
N CYS A 186 -1.05 -5.21 0.37
CA CYS A 186 -1.31 -4.55 1.62
C CYS A 186 -1.27 -5.57 2.76
N SER A 187 -0.64 -5.25 3.87
CA SER A 187 -0.58 -6.09 5.05
C SER A 187 -0.52 -5.26 6.32
N GLY A 188 -0.94 -5.85 7.43
CA GLY A 188 -0.93 -5.19 8.72
C GLY A 188 -1.45 -6.08 9.84
N GLY A 189 -1.66 -5.48 11.01
CA GLY A 189 -2.21 -6.18 12.16
C GLY A 189 -2.12 -5.40 13.46
N ARG A 190 -2.63 -6.01 14.51
CA ARG A 190 -2.59 -5.49 15.88
C ARG A 190 -1.28 -5.86 16.55
N TYR A 191 -0.68 -4.89 17.25
CA TYR A 191 0.54 -5.03 18.04
C TYR A 191 0.35 -4.37 19.40
N ASN A 192 0.57 -5.12 20.50
CA ASN A 192 0.37 -4.60 21.86
C ASN A 192 1.71 -4.20 22.51
N ASP A 193 2.79 -4.88 22.17
CA ASP A 193 4.05 -4.82 22.92
C ASP A 193 5.20 -4.18 22.12
N LEU A 194 4.91 -3.60 20.95
CA LEU A 194 5.94 -3.04 20.07
C LEU A 194 6.69 -1.89 20.74
N VAL A 195 5.96 -0.94 21.34
CA VAL A 195 6.55 0.24 21.97
C VAL A 195 7.35 -0.15 23.21
N SER A 196 6.82 -1.01 24.08
CA SER A 196 7.55 -1.51 25.25
C SER A 196 8.81 -2.28 24.87
N THR A 197 8.75 -3.06 23.79
CA THR A 197 9.92 -3.78 23.25
C THR A 197 10.98 -2.82 22.73
N LEU A 198 10.59 -1.76 22.01
CA LEU A 198 11.51 -0.78 21.44
C LEU A 198 12.10 0.18 22.49
N SER A 199 11.29 0.60 23.47
CA SER A 199 11.74 1.47 24.57
C SER A 199 12.54 0.71 25.62
N GLY A 200 12.35 -0.62 25.71
CA GLY A 200 12.92 -1.45 26.78
C GLY A 200 12.23 -1.26 28.13
N ASN A 201 11.09 -0.54 28.17
CA ASN A 201 10.31 -0.29 29.38
C ASN A 201 8.96 -1.03 29.31
N PRO A 202 8.71 -2.05 30.14
CA PRO A 202 7.46 -2.82 30.17
C PRO A 202 6.22 -1.99 30.55
N GLU A 203 6.41 -0.82 31.19
CA GLU A 203 5.30 0.07 31.56
C GLU A 203 4.80 0.93 30.40
N ASP A 204 5.52 0.96 29.28
CA ASP A 204 5.15 1.70 28.07
C ASP A 204 4.08 0.94 27.28
N LYS A 205 2.84 0.99 27.74
CA LYS A 205 1.70 0.30 27.11
C LYS A 205 1.04 1.19 26.06
N TYR A 206 1.44 0.99 24.83
CA TYR A 206 0.88 1.67 23.65
C TYR A 206 0.44 0.61 22.61
N PRO A 207 -0.70 -0.08 22.85
CA PRO A 207 -1.24 -0.99 21.86
C PRO A 207 -1.60 -0.24 20.59
N GLY A 208 -1.36 -0.87 19.46
CA GLY A 208 -1.67 -0.29 18.16
C GLY A 208 -2.23 -1.32 17.19
N VAL A 209 -2.87 -0.82 16.16
CA VAL A 209 -3.26 -1.57 14.98
C VAL A 209 -3.01 -0.71 13.76
N GLY A 210 -2.46 -1.29 12.71
CA GLY A 210 -2.16 -0.54 11.50
C GLY A 210 -1.96 -1.44 10.30
N LEU A 211 -1.85 -0.81 9.14
CA LEU A 211 -1.53 -1.49 7.90
C LEU A 211 -0.69 -0.63 6.97
N SER A 212 -0.07 -1.31 6.02
CA SER A 212 0.82 -0.73 5.03
C SER A 212 0.43 -1.17 3.62
N ILE A 213 0.32 -0.21 2.70
CA ILE A 213 0.14 -0.47 1.26
C ILE A 213 1.50 -0.31 0.59
N GLY A 214 2.02 -1.38 0.00
CA GLY A 214 3.32 -1.41 -0.67
C GLY A 214 3.28 -0.76 -2.06
N LEU A 215 3.45 0.55 -2.14
CA LEU A 215 3.34 1.32 -3.40
C LEU A 215 4.35 0.87 -4.45
N THR A 216 5.60 0.60 -4.04
CA THR A 216 6.65 0.12 -4.96
C THR A 216 6.28 -1.20 -5.65
N ARG A 217 5.45 -2.02 -5.02
CA ARG A 217 4.94 -3.27 -5.59
C ARG A 217 3.64 -3.05 -6.38
N LEU A 218 2.70 -2.31 -5.80
CA LEU A 218 1.37 -2.10 -6.35
C LEU A 218 1.39 -1.28 -7.64
N ILE A 219 2.00 -0.09 -7.62
CA ILE A 219 1.93 0.86 -8.75
C ILE A 219 2.49 0.28 -10.07
N PRO A 220 3.69 -0.33 -10.12
CA PRO A 220 4.19 -0.95 -11.36
C PRO A 220 3.28 -2.06 -11.89
N THR A 221 2.63 -2.83 -11.00
CA THR A 221 1.68 -3.87 -11.39
C THR A 221 0.44 -3.26 -12.03
N LEU A 222 -0.13 -2.21 -11.42
CA LEU A 222 -1.30 -1.52 -11.95
C LEU A 222 -1.02 -0.87 -13.32
N ILE A 223 0.18 -0.32 -13.52
CA ILE A 223 0.61 0.21 -14.81
C ILE A 223 0.73 -0.92 -15.84
N LYS A 224 1.38 -2.03 -15.49
CA LYS A 224 1.52 -3.19 -16.39
C LYS A 224 0.19 -3.82 -16.77
N ALA A 225 -0.77 -3.81 -15.86
CA ALA A 225 -2.14 -4.31 -16.05
C ALA A 225 -3.10 -3.29 -16.68
N ASN A 226 -2.62 -2.09 -17.06
CA ASN A 226 -3.40 -0.99 -17.64
C ASN A 226 -4.51 -0.42 -16.75
N TYR A 227 -4.43 -0.60 -15.42
CA TYR A 227 -5.29 0.12 -14.46
C TYR A 227 -4.85 1.56 -14.28
N LEU A 228 -3.54 1.83 -14.43
CA LEU A 228 -2.97 3.18 -14.36
C LEU A 228 -2.19 3.49 -15.63
N SER A 229 -2.28 4.74 -16.08
CA SER A 229 -1.44 5.26 -17.17
C SER A 229 -0.17 5.88 -16.58
N ALA A 230 0.99 5.56 -17.19
CA ALA A 230 2.28 6.17 -16.89
C ALA A 230 2.75 7.08 -18.03
N GLU A 231 1.83 7.74 -18.74
CA GLU A 231 2.15 8.57 -19.91
C GLU A 231 2.94 9.82 -19.55
N THR A 232 2.72 10.37 -18.35
CA THR A 232 3.43 11.55 -17.89
C THR A 232 4.69 11.18 -17.10
N GLN A 233 5.83 11.75 -17.51
CA GLN A 233 7.13 11.58 -16.84
C GLN A 233 7.42 12.70 -15.83
N THR A 234 6.52 13.67 -15.71
CA THR A 234 6.60 14.81 -14.77
C THR A 234 5.19 15.28 -14.41
N VAL A 235 5.05 15.86 -13.22
CA VAL A 235 3.80 16.51 -12.77
C VAL A 235 3.65 17.92 -13.33
N ALA A 236 4.73 18.50 -13.89
CA ALA A 236 4.72 19.84 -14.46
C ALA A 236 4.29 19.82 -15.93
N ASN A 237 3.42 20.76 -16.32
CA ASN A 237 3.00 20.93 -17.71
C ASN A 237 3.98 21.80 -18.52
N VAL A 238 4.69 22.70 -17.83
CA VAL A 238 5.54 23.72 -18.43
C VAL A 238 6.97 23.58 -17.95
N LEU A 239 7.94 23.67 -18.85
CA LEU A 239 9.36 23.80 -18.54
C LEU A 239 9.86 25.19 -18.97
N VAL A 240 10.40 25.98 -18.06
CA VAL A 240 11.16 27.20 -18.38
C VAL A 240 12.61 26.82 -18.63
N THR A 241 13.11 27.05 -19.84
CA THR A 241 14.53 26.79 -20.18
C THR A 241 15.45 27.85 -19.57
N CYS A 242 16.72 27.50 -19.38
CA CYS A 242 17.76 28.43 -18.92
C CYS A 242 18.89 28.42 -19.95
N GLN A 243 18.90 29.41 -20.87
CA GLN A 243 19.89 29.49 -21.92
C GLN A 243 21.12 30.32 -21.52
N ASP A 244 20.97 31.26 -20.57
CA ASP A 244 22.06 32.05 -20.02
C ASP A 244 21.89 32.19 -18.51
N LYS A 245 22.88 31.72 -17.76
CA LYS A 245 22.88 31.78 -16.31
C LYS A 245 22.86 33.17 -15.72
N LYS A 246 23.21 34.19 -16.50
CA LYS A 246 23.11 35.61 -16.05
C LYS A 246 21.66 36.01 -15.81
N PHE A 247 20.70 35.35 -16.44
CA PHE A 247 19.29 35.65 -16.32
C PHE A 247 18.54 34.64 -15.43
N ILE A 248 19.24 33.87 -14.61
CA ILE A 248 18.64 32.81 -13.81
C ILE A 248 17.47 33.30 -12.94
N SER A 249 17.59 34.52 -12.38
CA SER A 249 16.53 35.15 -11.59
C SER A 249 15.26 35.37 -12.42
N LYS A 250 15.40 35.85 -13.67
CA LYS A 250 14.24 36.06 -14.56
C LYS A 250 13.52 34.73 -14.91
N TYR A 251 14.27 33.65 -15.17
CA TYR A 251 13.66 32.33 -15.38
C TYR A 251 12.94 31.84 -14.15
N GLN A 252 13.50 32.07 -12.96
CA GLN A 252 12.86 31.71 -11.70
C GLN A 252 11.63 32.58 -11.41
N GLU A 253 11.64 33.85 -11.74
CA GLU A 253 10.49 34.76 -11.63
C GLU A 253 9.34 34.29 -12.50
N ILE A 254 9.60 33.92 -13.78
CA ILE A 254 8.58 33.34 -14.67
C ILE A 254 8.00 32.04 -14.08
N GLY A 255 8.87 31.14 -13.62
CA GLY A 255 8.42 29.90 -13.00
C GLY A 255 7.59 30.13 -11.73
N SER A 256 7.97 31.09 -10.89
CA SER A 256 7.25 31.49 -9.68
C SER A 256 5.90 32.10 -10.00
N MET A 257 5.85 33.00 -10.97
CA MET A 257 4.61 33.64 -11.45
C MET A 257 3.60 32.60 -11.92
N LEU A 258 4.03 31.66 -12.75
CA LEU A 258 3.17 30.61 -13.29
C LEU A 258 2.65 29.70 -12.16
N ARG A 259 3.53 29.26 -11.26
CA ARG A 259 3.11 28.44 -10.10
C ARG A 259 2.14 29.18 -9.19
N GLY A 260 2.35 30.49 -8.97
CA GLY A 260 1.43 31.33 -8.21
C GLY A 260 0.02 31.44 -8.82
N LYS A 261 -0.13 31.11 -10.10
CA LYS A 261 -1.40 31.04 -10.82
C LYS A 261 -1.90 29.61 -11.06
N GLY A 262 -1.32 28.62 -10.36
CA GLY A 262 -1.74 27.22 -10.43
C GLY A 262 -1.16 26.43 -11.61
N ILE A 263 -0.37 27.05 -12.49
CA ILE A 263 0.25 26.37 -13.62
C ILE A 263 1.49 25.61 -13.13
N LYS A 264 1.44 24.27 -13.18
CA LYS A 264 2.53 23.40 -12.74
C LYS A 264 3.75 23.58 -13.64
N THR A 265 4.78 24.22 -13.14
CA THR A 265 5.95 24.69 -13.89
C THR A 265 7.26 24.30 -13.24
N ASP A 266 8.18 23.76 -14.03
CA ASP A 266 9.57 23.53 -13.68
C ASP A 266 10.48 24.59 -14.32
N VAL A 267 11.62 24.88 -13.69
CA VAL A 267 12.69 25.69 -14.25
C VAL A 267 13.93 24.81 -14.42
N TYR A 268 14.50 24.80 -15.61
CA TYR A 268 15.69 24.01 -15.92
C TYR A 268 16.95 24.62 -15.29
N LEU A 269 17.36 24.12 -14.14
CA LEU A 269 18.52 24.63 -13.38
C LEU A 269 19.77 23.76 -13.51
N ASN A 270 19.78 22.78 -14.42
CA ASN A 270 20.93 21.93 -14.66
C ASN A 270 22.13 22.69 -15.28
N LYS A 271 23.30 22.06 -15.30
CA LYS A 271 24.54 22.72 -15.76
C LYS A 271 24.53 23.18 -17.22
N SER A 272 23.78 22.53 -18.08
CA SER A 272 23.77 22.80 -19.53
C SER A 272 22.85 23.96 -19.90
N THR A 273 23.39 24.96 -20.56
CA THR A 273 22.63 26.08 -21.16
C THR A 273 22.26 25.81 -22.63
N ASN A 274 22.63 24.64 -23.17
CA ASN A 274 22.35 24.27 -24.56
C ASN A 274 20.85 23.99 -24.78
N LEU A 275 20.17 24.79 -25.57
CA LEU A 275 18.72 24.67 -25.83
C LEU A 275 18.32 23.32 -26.42
N PRO A 276 18.97 22.75 -27.44
CA PRO A 276 18.64 21.41 -27.93
C PRO A 276 18.62 20.34 -26.84
N LYS A 277 19.57 20.35 -25.89
CA LYS A 277 19.59 19.41 -24.76
C LYS A 277 18.42 19.61 -23.80
N GLN A 278 18.00 20.87 -23.60
CA GLN A 278 16.86 21.18 -22.75
C GLN A 278 15.54 20.80 -23.43
N LEU A 279 15.43 20.95 -24.74
CA LEU A 279 14.27 20.47 -25.50
C LEU A 279 14.20 18.94 -25.53
N ASP A 280 15.34 18.24 -25.67
CA ASP A 280 15.39 16.77 -25.56
C ASP A 280 14.96 16.30 -24.16
N TYR A 281 15.40 16.99 -23.11
CA TYR A 281 14.95 16.76 -21.75
C TYR A 281 13.44 16.97 -21.61
N ALA A 282 12.91 18.09 -22.17
CA ALA A 282 11.49 18.37 -22.13
C ALA A 282 10.67 17.29 -22.83
N ASN A 283 11.13 16.83 -23.98
CA ASN A 283 10.49 15.76 -24.75
C ASN A 283 10.50 14.41 -23.98
N LYS A 284 11.65 14.02 -23.43
CA LYS A 284 11.79 12.80 -22.61
C LYS A 284 10.90 12.81 -21.39
N LYS A 285 10.74 13.98 -20.76
CA LYS A 285 9.89 14.17 -19.57
C LYS A 285 8.43 14.46 -19.91
N LYS A 286 8.11 14.60 -21.20
CA LYS A 286 6.74 14.84 -21.69
C LYS A 286 6.10 16.12 -21.16
N TYR A 287 6.87 17.22 -21.09
CA TYR A 287 6.28 18.53 -20.86
C TYR A 287 5.40 18.91 -22.05
N LYS A 288 4.23 19.50 -21.79
CA LYS A 288 3.33 19.99 -22.85
C LYS A 288 3.87 21.25 -23.51
N TYR A 289 4.43 22.17 -22.70
CA TYR A 289 4.94 23.46 -23.15
C TYR A 289 6.34 23.72 -22.65
N VAL A 290 7.12 24.43 -23.47
CA VAL A 290 8.46 24.89 -23.12
C VAL A 290 8.56 26.40 -23.32
N ILE A 291 8.94 27.14 -22.28
CA ILE A 291 9.22 28.57 -22.36
C ILE A 291 10.70 28.77 -22.64
N ILE A 292 10.97 29.52 -23.70
CA ILE A 292 12.30 29.78 -24.22
C ILE A 292 12.50 31.28 -24.21
N ALA A 293 13.56 31.74 -23.56
CA ALA A 293 13.95 33.14 -23.60
C ALA A 293 15.48 33.28 -23.50
N ASN A 294 16.03 34.22 -24.22
CA ASN A 294 17.42 34.65 -24.14
C ASN A 294 17.48 36.14 -23.91
N LYS A 295 18.64 36.75 -24.08
CA LYS A 295 18.84 38.21 -23.86
C LYS A 295 17.86 39.04 -24.68
N TYR A 296 17.62 38.70 -25.94
CA TYR A 296 16.79 39.53 -26.85
C TYR A 296 15.32 39.49 -26.43
N GLU A 297 14.78 38.29 -26.14
CA GLU A 297 13.41 38.19 -25.66
C GLU A 297 13.21 38.94 -24.33
N PHE A 298 14.18 38.91 -23.43
CA PHE A 298 14.08 39.65 -22.18
C PHE A 298 14.20 41.19 -22.38
N GLU A 299 14.92 41.68 -23.39
CA GLU A 299 14.97 43.08 -23.73
C GLU A 299 13.64 43.56 -24.33
N GLU A 300 12.93 42.71 -25.07
CA GLU A 300 11.60 42.95 -25.63
C GLU A 300 10.44 42.63 -24.68
N ASN A 301 10.72 42.25 -23.44
CA ASN A 301 9.73 41.80 -22.47
C ASN A 301 8.82 40.66 -22.99
N SER A 302 9.39 39.74 -23.78
CA SER A 302 8.70 38.63 -24.40
C SER A 302 9.36 37.29 -24.09
N VAL A 303 8.70 36.21 -24.45
CA VAL A 303 9.22 34.82 -24.45
C VAL A 303 8.66 34.05 -25.63
N ALA A 304 9.37 33.04 -26.10
CA ALA A 304 8.82 32.08 -27.01
C ALA A 304 8.22 30.90 -26.21
N ILE A 305 7.00 30.51 -26.53
CA ILE A 305 6.31 29.34 -25.94
C ILE A 305 6.16 28.28 -27.02
N ARG A 306 6.79 27.14 -26.82
CA ARG A 306 6.75 26.02 -27.72
C ARG A 306 5.78 24.94 -27.22
N ASN A 307 4.79 24.58 -28.05
CA ASN A 307 3.97 23.38 -27.85
C ASN A 307 4.79 22.15 -28.28
N MET A 308 5.07 21.25 -27.37
CA MET A 308 5.93 20.09 -27.62
C MET A 308 5.22 18.99 -28.41
N ASN A 309 3.89 18.91 -28.36
CA ASN A 309 3.10 17.92 -29.11
C ASN A 309 2.94 18.29 -30.59
N GLU A 310 2.64 19.57 -30.84
CA GLU A 310 2.39 20.08 -32.19
C GLU A 310 3.64 20.62 -32.88
N ALA A 311 4.73 20.80 -32.12
CA ALA A 311 5.96 21.44 -32.57
C ALA A 311 5.78 22.89 -33.05
N THR A 312 4.69 23.57 -32.66
CA THR A 312 4.43 24.99 -32.91
C THR A 312 5.11 25.87 -31.89
N GLN A 313 5.33 27.15 -32.21
CA GLN A 313 5.95 28.10 -31.31
C GLN A 313 5.36 29.49 -31.54
N ASP A 314 4.95 30.13 -30.46
CA ASP A 314 4.41 31.49 -30.45
C ASP A 314 5.28 32.40 -29.59
N THR A 315 5.34 33.70 -29.94
CA THR A 315 5.98 34.73 -29.12
C THR A 315 4.92 35.47 -28.35
N VAL A 316 5.09 35.53 -27.03
CA VAL A 316 4.11 36.06 -26.07
C VAL A 316 4.78 37.04 -25.15
N LEU A 317 4.11 38.14 -24.80
CA LEU A 317 4.63 39.08 -23.77
C LEU A 317 4.67 38.39 -22.42
N ILE A 318 5.65 38.72 -21.59
CA ILE A 318 5.81 38.14 -20.25
C ILE A 318 4.55 38.38 -19.39
N THR A 319 3.87 39.51 -19.57
CA THR A 319 2.60 39.83 -18.90
C THR A 319 1.46 38.90 -19.25
N ASP A 320 1.47 38.31 -20.44
CA ASP A 320 0.33 37.61 -21.02
C ASP A 320 0.52 36.08 -20.99
N ILE A 321 1.67 35.58 -20.50
CA ILE A 321 2.03 34.16 -20.48
C ILE A 321 0.97 33.34 -19.71
N VAL A 322 0.46 33.86 -18.60
CA VAL A 322 -0.49 33.17 -17.74
C VAL A 322 -1.79 32.91 -18.47
N ASP A 323 -2.34 33.95 -19.10
CA ASP A 323 -3.60 33.86 -19.83
C ASP A 323 -3.45 32.95 -21.07
N TYR A 324 -2.36 33.11 -21.81
CA TYR A 324 -2.03 32.24 -22.93
C TYR A 324 -1.96 30.76 -22.57
N LEU A 325 -1.29 30.43 -21.44
CA LEU A 325 -1.14 29.04 -21.01
C LEU A 325 -2.43 28.47 -20.39
N ASN A 326 -3.22 29.28 -19.69
CA ASN A 326 -4.51 28.84 -19.15
C ASN A 326 -5.47 28.42 -20.27
N ASP A 327 -5.56 29.19 -21.35
CA ASP A 327 -6.40 28.87 -22.50
C ASP A 327 -5.98 27.54 -23.17
N LYS A 328 -4.68 27.21 -23.16
CA LYS A 328 -4.11 26.03 -23.82
C LYS A 328 -4.00 24.79 -22.96
N ILE A 329 -3.97 24.92 -21.63
CA ILE A 329 -3.81 23.79 -20.69
C ILE A 329 -5.19 23.26 -20.23
N SER A 330 -6.25 24.08 -20.35
CA SER A 330 -7.62 23.70 -19.98
C SER A 330 -8.28 22.73 -20.95
N ASP A 331 -7.68 22.55 -22.13
CA ASP A 331 -8.02 21.55 -23.13
C ASP A 331 -7.11 20.29 -23.00
#